data_2c6cd96961e0ecdb228fad059f7437fa
#
_entry.id   2c6cd96961e0ecdb228fad059f7437fa
#
_cell.length_a   1.000
_cell.length_b   1.000
_cell.length_c   1.000
_cell.angle_alpha   90.00
_cell.angle_beta   90.00
_cell.angle_gamma   90.00
#
_symmetry.space_group_name_H-M   'P 1'
#
loop_
_entity.id
_entity.type
_entity.pdbx_description
1 polymer ?
#
loop_
_entity_poly.entity_id
_entity_poly.type
_entity_poly.pdbx_seq_one_letter_code
_entity_poly.pdbx_strand_id
1 'polypeptide(L)'
;MWSITLKLMRKTKRMLIPAGIAIMIGTAFIASTFLFGNAMNDSLTRQLTAMFGNANYAVSINSSDLSDKELNEAYSSTVGDFHLDQIAGIEGVGGVRASVETGVSVSKGDSTVSGEIISTAAQKNMLPVNITEGDQPKDSNEVALPEDMAKQLNVGVGDTVSLTSRYAVGDDGKAKADNVRVVGLTFDPNGAYSYYGGAIVGSNNLLAAMQGVD
;
A
#
# COMPACT_ATOMS: atom_id res chain seq x y z
N MET A 1 -42.42 45.83 21.44
CA MET A 1 -41.01 45.55 21.76
C MET A 1 -40.10 45.35 20.51
N TRP A 2 -40.53 44.63 19.50
CA TRP A 2 -39.72 44.36 18.28
C TRP A 2 -39.25 45.63 17.51
N SER A 3 -40.09 46.68 17.44
CA SER A 3 -39.73 47.92 16.72
C SER A 3 -38.63 48.74 17.37
N ILE A 4 -38.49 48.67 18.70
CA ILE A 4 -37.43 49.37 19.44
C ILE A 4 -36.09 48.63 19.24
N THR A 5 -36.10 47.30 19.29
CA THR A 5 -34.93 46.46 19.07
C THR A 5 -34.38 46.66 17.65
N LEU A 6 -35.26 46.71 16.65
CA LEU A 6 -34.85 46.94 15.25
C LEU A 6 -34.24 48.34 15.03
N LYS A 7 -34.80 49.38 15.71
CA LYS A 7 -34.24 50.74 15.66
C LYS A 7 -32.87 50.83 16.33
N LEU A 8 -32.66 50.15 17.47
CA LEU A 8 -31.35 50.08 18.12
C LEU A 8 -30.33 49.33 17.25
N MET A 9 -30.71 48.20 16.66
CA MET A 9 -29.87 47.44 15.75
C MET A 9 -29.41 48.24 14.53
N ARG A 10 -30.30 49.09 13.95
CA ARG A 10 -29.95 50.00 12.87
C ARG A 10 -28.93 51.05 13.26
N LYS A 11 -28.95 51.54 14.49
CA LYS A 11 -28.03 52.53 15.02
C LYS A 11 -26.65 51.96 15.33
N THR A 12 -26.59 50.68 15.73
CA THR A 12 -25.35 49.96 16.09
C THR A 12 -24.82 49.06 14.97
N LYS A 13 -25.38 49.15 13.73
CA LYS A 13 -24.98 48.27 12.59
C LYS A 13 -23.45 48.30 12.27
N ARG A 14 -22.78 49.44 12.54
CA ARG A 14 -21.31 49.55 12.34
C ARG A 14 -20.51 48.66 13.31
N MET A 15 -21.07 48.28 14.46
CA MET A 15 -20.45 47.34 15.40
C MET A 15 -20.94 45.90 15.19
N LEU A 16 -22.18 45.69 14.72
CA LEU A 16 -22.78 44.38 14.51
C LEU A 16 -22.23 43.69 13.26
N ILE A 17 -21.92 44.45 12.20
CA ILE A 17 -21.35 43.88 10.95
C ILE A 17 -20.01 43.20 11.20
N PRO A 18 -19.00 43.87 11.81
CA PRO A 18 -17.72 43.19 12.09
C PRO A 18 -17.88 41.97 13.02
N ALA A 19 -18.75 42.05 14.03
CA ALA A 19 -19.02 40.92 14.93
C ALA A 19 -19.66 39.74 14.18
N GLY A 20 -20.61 39.99 13.28
CA GLY A 20 -21.20 38.97 12.44
C GLY A 20 -20.17 38.30 11.47
N ILE A 21 -19.31 39.12 10.89
CA ILE A 21 -18.20 38.58 10.02
C ILE A 21 -17.26 37.74 10.86
N ALA A 22 -16.88 38.18 12.06
CA ALA A 22 -15.99 37.41 12.92
C ALA A 22 -16.57 36.04 13.30
N ILE A 23 -17.89 36.02 13.64
CA ILE A 23 -18.61 34.76 13.94
C ILE A 23 -18.66 33.85 12.71
N MET A 24 -18.97 34.40 11.54
CA MET A 24 -18.96 33.60 10.29
C MET A 24 -17.60 33.00 9.98
N ILE A 25 -16.53 33.78 10.11
CA ILE A 25 -15.16 33.28 9.90
C ILE A 25 -14.83 32.21 10.94
N GLY A 26 -15.15 32.42 12.21
CA GLY A 26 -14.89 31.47 13.28
C GLY A 26 -15.64 30.15 13.06
N THR A 27 -16.94 30.19 12.73
CA THR A 27 -17.74 29.00 12.45
C THR A 27 -17.27 28.28 11.17
N ALA A 28 -16.93 29.02 10.12
CA ALA A 28 -16.38 28.45 8.89
C ALA A 28 -15.04 27.75 9.14
N PHE A 29 -14.17 28.36 9.95
CA PHE A 29 -12.88 27.74 10.33
C PHE A 29 -13.07 26.45 11.11
N ILE A 30 -13.96 26.44 12.12
CA ILE A 30 -14.29 25.24 12.89
C ILE A 30 -14.83 24.14 11.96
N ALA A 31 -15.83 24.47 11.13
CA ALA A 31 -16.41 23.51 10.20
C ALA A 31 -15.37 22.94 9.22
N SER A 32 -14.49 23.79 8.67
CA SER A 32 -13.41 23.38 7.78
C SER A 32 -12.42 22.44 8.48
N THR A 33 -12.07 22.70 9.73
CA THR A 33 -11.16 21.87 10.51
C THR A 33 -11.76 20.47 10.75
N PHE A 34 -13.06 20.38 11.09
CA PHE A 34 -13.73 19.10 11.25
C PHE A 34 -13.83 18.33 9.92
N LEU A 35 -14.19 19.01 8.83
CA LEU A 35 -14.27 18.38 7.52
C LEU A 35 -12.91 17.86 7.06
N PHE A 36 -11.85 18.66 7.25
CA PHE A 36 -10.49 18.26 6.92
C PHE A 36 -10.03 17.07 7.77
N GLY A 37 -10.28 17.11 9.09
CA GLY A 37 -9.94 16.01 9.99
C GLY A 37 -10.63 14.69 9.61
N ASN A 38 -11.93 14.75 9.30
CA ASN A 38 -12.67 13.57 8.85
C ASN A 38 -12.16 13.06 7.49
N ALA A 39 -11.96 13.95 6.52
CA ALA A 39 -11.46 13.57 5.20
C ALA A 39 -10.05 12.96 5.27
N MET A 40 -9.18 13.50 6.11
CA MET A 40 -7.84 12.95 6.35
C MET A 40 -7.90 11.57 7.00
N ASN A 41 -8.72 11.40 8.05
CA ASN A 41 -8.90 10.11 8.71
C ASN A 41 -9.46 9.05 7.76
N ASP A 42 -10.48 9.40 6.98
CA ASP A 42 -11.06 8.50 5.97
C ASP A 42 -10.04 8.12 4.89
N SER A 43 -9.21 9.07 4.45
CA SER A 43 -8.17 8.83 3.46
C SER A 43 -7.11 7.88 3.99
N LEU A 44 -6.61 8.12 5.21
CA LEU A 44 -5.64 7.24 5.88
C LEU A 44 -6.20 5.84 6.10
N THR A 45 -7.43 5.74 6.59
CA THR A 45 -8.09 4.44 6.81
C THR A 45 -8.25 3.66 5.51
N ARG A 46 -8.68 4.32 4.43
CA ARG A 46 -8.79 3.68 3.11
C ARG A 46 -7.44 3.21 2.59
N GLN A 47 -6.39 4.01 2.73
CA GLN A 47 -5.06 3.66 2.28
C GLN A 47 -4.51 2.45 3.05
N LEU A 48 -4.62 2.46 4.38
CA LEU A 48 -4.18 1.34 5.21
C LEU A 48 -4.97 0.05 4.94
N THR A 49 -6.30 0.14 4.82
CA THR A 49 -7.12 -1.04 4.52
C THR A 49 -6.91 -1.55 3.10
N ALA A 50 -6.58 -0.68 2.15
CA ALA A 50 -6.33 -1.06 0.77
C ALA A 50 -5.09 -1.96 0.61
N MET A 51 -4.07 -1.82 1.46
CA MET A 51 -2.90 -2.71 1.47
C MET A 51 -3.26 -4.17 1.79
N PHE A 52 -4.34 -4.39 2.53
CA PHE A 52 -4.82 -5.74 2.84
C PHE A 52 -5.72 -6.33 1.73
N GLY A 53 -6.03 -5.57 0.69
CA GLY A 53 -6.94 -5.99 -0.39
C GLY A 53 -8.35 -6.25 0.15
N ASN A 54 -8.95 -7.38 -0.23
CA ASN A 54 -10.28 -7.79 0.23
C ASN A 54 -10.25 -8.68 1.48
N ALA A 55 -9.17 -8.64 2.26
CA ALA A 55 -9.08 -9.39 3.52
C ALA A 55 -10.05 -8.84 4.56
N ASN A 56 -10.82 -9.72 5.20
CA ASN A 56 -11.72 -9.35 6.31
C ASN A 56 -10.94 -9.25 7.63
N TYR A 57 -9.86 -10.00 7.75
CA TYR A 57 -9.00 -10.04 8.94
C TYR A 57 -7.55 -10.03 8.51
N ALA A 58 -6.72 -9.30 9.24
CA ALA A 58 -5.27 -9.34 9.14
C ALA A 58 -4.71 -9.87 10.45
N VAL A 59 -3.82 -10.86 10.36
CA VAL A 59 -3.08 -11.40 11.50
C VAL A 59 -1.64 -10.98 11.34
N SER A 60 -1.10 -10.30 12.32
CA SER A 60 0.29 -9.85 12.34
C SER A 60 0.95 -10.22 13.66
N ILE A 61 2.27 -10.35 13.64
CA ILE A 61 3.04 -10.53 14.86
C ILE A 61 3.00 -9.22 15.65
N ASN A 62 2.55 -9.29 16.91
CA ASN A 62 2.64 -8.13 17.80
C ASN A 62 4.08 -7.97 18.29
N SER A 63 4.82 -7.06 17.68
CA SER A 63 6.21 -6.80 18.02
C SER A 63 6.42 -6.04 19.34
N SER A 64 5.34 -5.47 19.93
CA SER A 64 5.45 -4.61 21.11
C SER A 64 5.86 -5.35 22.38
N ASP A 65 5.59 -6.64 22.46
CA ASP A 65 5.81 -7.48 23.65
C ASP A 65 6.95 -8.51 23.46
N LEU A 66 7.63 -8.47 22.29
CA LEU A 66 8.70 -9.39 21.96
C LEU A 66 10.07 -8.86 22.45
N SER A 67 10.90 -9.75 22.97
CA SER A 67 12.33 -9.47 23.19
C SER A 67 13.09 -9.36 21.87
N ASP A 68 14.27 -8.73 21.88
CA ASP A 68 15.11 -8.58 20.67
C ASP A 68 15.41 -9.93 19.99
N LYS A 69 15.51 -11.01 20.76
CA LYS A 69 15.72 -12.37 20.22
C LYS A 69 14.48 -12.87 19.49
N GLU A 70 13.30 -12.76 20.11
CA GLU A 70 12.02 -13.16 19.50
C GLU A 70 11.68 -12.31 18.29
N LEU A 71 12.05 -11.02 18.31
CA LEU A 71 11.92 -10.12 17.16
C LEU A 71 12.79 -10.61 15.98
N ASN A 72 14.04 -10.95 16.24
CA ASN A 72 14.94 -11.48 15.21
C ASN A 72 14.45 -12.84 14.66
N GLU A 73 13.95 -13.72 15.51
CA GLU A 73 13.32 -14.99 15.10
C GLU A 73 12.07 -14.72 14.25
N ALA A 74 11.21 -13.79 14.65
CA ALA A 74 10.02 -13.42 13.90
C ALA A 74 10.35 -12.82 12.51
N TYR A 75 11.34 -11.94 12.43
CA TYR A 75 11.79 -11.37 11.14
C TYR A 75 12.53 -12.39 10.25
N SER A 76 13.03 -13.47 10.81
CA SER A 76 13.66 -14.57 10.09
C SER A 76 12.66 -15.65 9.69
N SER A 77 11.39 -15.55 10.14
CA SER A 77 10.35 -16.52 9.83
C SER A 77 10.00 -16.50 8.35
N THR A 78 9.86 -17.67 7.77
CA THR A 78 9.40 -17.84 6.38
C THR A 78 7.86 -17.92 6.33
N VAL A 79 7.30 -17.77 5.13
CA VAL A 79 5.85 -17.93 4.90
C VAL A 79 5.36 -19.31 5.36
N GLY A 80 6.22 -20.36 5.29
CA GLY A 80 5.91 -21.71 5.75
C GLY A 80 5.64 -21.82 7.25
N ASP A 81 6.28 -20.96 8.05
CA ASP A 81 6.14 -20.97 9.51
C ASP A 81 4.78 -20.45 10.00
N PHE A 82 4.04 -19.75 9.15
CA PHE A 82 2.70 -19.24 9.49
C PHE A 82 1.58 -20.28 9.39
N HIS A 83 1.87 -21.52 9.01
CA HIS A 83 0.88 -22.61 8.92
C HIS A 83 -0.41 -22.23 8.18
N LEU A 84 -0.28 -21.60 7.01
CA LEU A 84 -1.39 -21.04 6.23
C LEU A 84 -2.47 -22.09 5.89
N ASP A 85 -2.08 -23.33 5.70
CA ASP A 85 -2.97 -24.48 5.44
C ASP A 85 -3.88 -24.79 6.63
N GLN A 86 -3.37 -24.63 7.86
CA GLN A 86 -4.19 -24.82 9.08
C GLN A 86 -5.22 -23.68 9.19
N ILE A 87 -4.83 -22.45 8.89
CA ILE A 87 -5.73 -21.29 8.88
C ILE A 87 -6.78 -21.45 7.77
N ALA A 88 -6.37 -21.87 6.58
CA ALA A 88 -7.27 -22.12 5.45
C ALA A 88 -8.28 -23.26 5.73
N GLY A 89 -7.95 -24.20 6.60
CA GLY A 89 -8.83 -25.30 7.03
C GLY A 89 -9.88 -24.93 8.09
N ILE A 90 -9.85 -23.72 8.64
CA ILE A 90 -10.83 -23.25 9.63
C ILE A 90 -12.18 -23.02 8.95
N GLU A 91 -13.27 -23.54 9.53
CA GLU A 91 -14.62 -23.32 9.02
C GLU A 91 -14.95 -21.82 8.93
N GLY A 92 -15.44 -21.38 7.78
CA GLY A 92 -15.76 -19.97 7.51
C GLY A 92 -14.60 -19.16 6.91
N VAL A 93 -13.38 -19.72 6.80
CA VAL A 93 -12.27 -19.08 6.09
C VAL A 93 -12.38 -19.37 4.60
N GLY A 94 -12.65 -18.33 3.80
CA GLY A 94 -12.80 -18.43 2.34
C GLY A 94 -11.48 -18.41 1.57
N GLY A 95 -10.39 -17.99 2.21
CA GLY A 95 -9.05 -17.93 1.64
C GLY A 95 -8.05 -17.28 2.58
N VAL A 96 -6.78 -17.57 2.39
CA VAL A 96 -5.65 -17.02 3.16
C VAL A 96 -4.59 -16.50 2.21
N ARG A 97 -3.99 -15.37 2.52
CA ARG A 97 -2.84 -14.80 1.82
C ARG A 97 -1.77 -14.42 2.84
N ALA A 98 -0.55 -14.88 2.64
CA ALA A 98 0.59 -14.28 3.32
C ALA A 98 0.91 -12.95 2.64
N SER A 99 1.06 -11.88 3.42
CA SER A 99 1.54 -10.58 2.92
C SER A 99 3.01 -10.48 3.26
N VAL A 100 3.86 -10.67 2.24
CA VAL A 100 5.29 -10.45 2.32
C VAL A 100 5.61 -9.32 1.36
N GLU A 101 6.42 -8.38 1.82
CA GLU A 101 6.75 -7.17 1.07
C GLU A 101 8.24 -6.86 1.20
N THR A 102 8.86 -6.39 0.13
CA THR A 102 10.25 -5.93 0.16
C THR A 102 10.51 -4.91 -0.94
N GLY A 103 11.40 -3.95 -0.64
CA GLY A 103 11.79 -2.92 -1.60
C GLY A 103 12.70 -3.46 -2.69
N VAL A 104 12.39 -3.15 -3.93
CA VAL A 104 13.18 -3.54 -5.10
C VAL A 104 13.35 -2.38 -6.08
N SER A 105 14.31 -2.52 -6.98
CA SER A 105 14.46 -1.66 -8.15
C SER A 105 14.30 -2.49 -9.42
N VAL A 106 13.51 -2.02 -10.36
CA VAL A 106 13.29 -2.65 -11.67
C VAL A 106 14.03 -1.84 -12.72
N SER A 107 14.83 -2.52 -13.54
CA SER A 107 15.65 -1.87 -14.57
C SER A 107 15.42 -2.48 -15.94
N LYS A 108 15.46 -1.62 -16.97
CA LYS A 108 15.49 -1.99 -18.38
C LYS A 108 16.41 -1.04 -19.12
N GLY A 109 17.53 -1.56 -19.65
CA GLY A 109 18.61 -0.72 -20.20
C GLY A 109 19.14 0.25 -19.14
N ASP A 110 19.14 1.55 -19.47
CA ASP A 110 19.61 2.62 -18.58
C ASP A 110 18.52 3.17 -17.64
N SER A 111 17.28 2.72 -17.79
CA SER A 111 16.16 3.17 -16.96
C SER A 111 15.99 2.28 -15.74
N THR A 112 15.78 2.91 -14.57
CA THR A 112 15.54 2.22 -13.31
C THR A 112 14.42 2.91 -12.55
N VAL A 113 13.46 2.12 -12.05
CA VAL A 113 12.34 2.58 -11.23
C VAL A 113 12.29 1.74 -9.96
N SER A 114 12.06 2.39 -8.84
CA SER A 114 11.92 1.70 -7.55
C SER A 114 10.47 1.40 -7.24
N GLY A 115 10.22 0.29 -6.55
CA GLY A 115 8.89 -0.13 -6.11
C GLY A 115 8.96 -1.09 -4.93
N GLU A 116 7.80 -1.50 -4.47
CA GLU A 116 7.63 -2.56 -3.49
C GLU A 116 7.16 -3.83 -4.19
N ILE A 117 7.84 -4.97 -3.96
CA ILE A 117 7.34 -6.26 -4.44
C ILE A 117 6.50 -6.90 -3.34
N ILE A 118 5.31 -7.34 -3.70
CA ILE A 118 4.34 -7.98 -2.82
C ILE A 118 4.07 -9.41 -3.29
N SER A 119 3.72 -10.27 -2.35
CA SER A 119 3.40 -11.67 -2.65
C SER A 119 2.14 -11.80 -3.51
N THR A 120 2.18 -12.76 -4.43
CA THR A 120 0.99 -13.23 -5.15
C THR A 120 -0.06 -13.78 -4.18
N ALA A 121 -1.28 -14.03 -4.65
CA ALA A 121 -2.36 -14.60 -3.87
C ALA A 121 -2.95 -15.82 -4.57
N ALA A 122 -3.42 -16.81 -3.81
CA ALA A 122 -4.13 -17.97 -4.36
C ALA A 122 -5.37 -17.57 -5.16
N GLN A 123 -6.04 -16.49 -4.73
CA GLN A 123 -7.18 -15.90 -5.43
C GLN A 123 -6.85 -14.46 -5.83
N LYS A 124 -7.06 -14.10 -7.10
CA LYS A 124 -6.76 -12.75 -7.63
C LYS A 124 -7.44 -11.62 -6.87
N ASN A 125 -8.65 -11.87 -6.35
CA ASN A 125 -9.42 -10.87 -5.57
C ASN A 125 -8.85 -10.60 -4.17
N MET A 126 -7.87 -11.39 -3.71
CA MET A 126 -7.15 -11.15 -2.46
C MET A 126 -5.92 -10.25 -2.65
N LEU A 127 -5.55 -9.93 -3.88
CA LEU A 127 -4.50 -8.96 -4.14
C LEU A 127 -4.99 -7.54 -3.79
N PRO A 128 -4.14 -6.66 -3.25
CA PRO A 128 -4.47 -5.25 -3.02
C PRO A 128 -4.48 -4.43 -4.31
N VAL A 129 -4.04 -5.01 -5.41
CA VAL A 129 -3.99 -4.42 -6.75
C VAL A 129 -4.76 -5.27 -7.76
N ASN A 130 -5.25 -4.65 -8.81
CA ASN A 130 -5.95 -5.34 -9.89
C ASN A 130 -4.95 -5.72 -11.00
N ILE A 131 -5.05 -6.93 -11.53
CA ILE A 131 -4.36 -7.31 -12.78
C ILE A 131 -5.22 -6.77 -13.94
N THR A 132 -4.67 -5.86 -14.71
CA THR A 132 -5.35 -5.19 -15.83
C THR A 132 -5.02 -5.82 -17.18
N GLU A 133 -3.82 -6.40 -17.31
CA GLU A 133 -3.37 -7.10 -18.51
C GLU A 133 -2.57 -8.34 -18.10
N GLY A 134 -2.67 -9.42 -18.86
CA GLY A 134 -1.96 -10.68 -18.61
C GLY A 134 -2.47 -11.44 -17.40
N ASP A 135 -1.56 -12.03 -16.63
CA ASP A 135 -1.86 -12.88 -15.46
C ASP A 135 -0.99 -12.51 -14.25
N GLN A 136 -1.35 -13.05 -13.08
CA GLN A 136 -0.46 -12.96 -11.93
C GLN A 136 0.69 -13.97 -12.06
N PRO A 137 1.89 -13.62 -11.52
CA PRO A 137 3.05 -14.51 -11.54
C PRO A 137 2.78 -15.85 -10.87
N LYS A 138 3.36 -16.92 -11.44
CA LYS A 138 3.29 -18.29 -10.92
C LYS A 138 4.67 -18.80 -10.53
N ASP A 139 5.66 -18.41 -11.29
CA ASP A 139 7.04 -18.87 -11.14
C ASP A 139 7.94 -17.79 -10.53
N SER A 140 9.10 -18.21 -10.01
CA SER A 140 10.07 -17.30 -9.37
C SER A 140 10.78 -16.35 -10.34
N ASN A 141 10.64 -16.54 -11.63
CA ASN A 141 11.17 -15.67 -12.67
C ASN A 141 10.10 -14.81 -13.36
N GLU A 142 8.95 -14.65 -12.73
CA GLU A 142 7.81 -13.89 -13.25
C GLU A 142 7.41 -12.76 -12.30
N VAL A 143 6.99 -11.62 -12.90
CA VAL A 143 6.44 -10.48 -12.18
C VAL A 143 5.26 -9.88 -12.92
N ALA A 144 4.35 -9.23 -12.18
CA ALA A 144 3.42 -8.26 -12.76
C ALA A 144 3.80 -6.86 -12.27
N LEU A 145 3.90 -5.91 -13.21
CA LEU A 145 4.38 -4.55 -12.96
C LEU A 145 3.23 -3.56 -12.89
N PRO A 146 3.32 -2.50 -12.06
CA PRO A 146 2.42 -1.35 -12.15
C PRO A 146 2.45 -0.76 -13.57
N GLU A 147 1.28 -0.41 -14.12
CA GLU A 147 1.17 0.17 -15.46
C GLU A 147 2.07 1.40 -15.66
N ASP A 148 2.16 2.27 -14.64
CA ASP A 148 2.97 3.47 -14.73
C ASP A 148 4.47 3.17 -14.71
N MET A 149 4.90 2.15 -13.95
CA MET A 149 6.28 1.65 -13.98
C MET A 149 6.61 1.03 -15.34
N ALA A 150 5.72 0.21 -15.89
CA ALA A 150 5.88 -0.40 -17.21
C ALA A 150 6.01 0.68 -18.30
N LYS A 151 5.20 1.73 -18.26
CA LYS A 151 5.31 2.89 -19.16
C LYS A 151 6.66 3.61 -19.02
N GLN A 152 7.13 3.86 -17.79
CA GLN A 152 8.43 4.52 -17.54
C GLN A 152 9.61 3.72 -18.06
N LEU A 153 9.54 2.39 -17.94
CA LEU A 153 10.58 1.47 -18.42
C LEU A 153 10.43 1.11 -19.90
N ASN A 154 9.34 1.54 -20.54
CA ASN A 154 8.96 1.17 -21.90
C ASN A 154 8.92 -0.36 -22.11
N VAL A 155 8.25 -1.08 -21.22
CA VAL A 155 8.07 -2.53 -21.23
C VAL A 155 6.59 -2.90 -21.20
N GLY A 156 6.27 -4.10 -21.69
CA GLY A 156 4.94 -4.70 -21.67
C GLY A 156 4.98 -6.16 -21.25
N VAL A 157 3.81 -6.81 -21.30
CA VAL A 157 3.68 -8.25 -21.04
C VAL A 157 4.52 -9.04 -22.06
N GLY A 158 5.36 -9.94 -21.57
CA GLY A 158 6.31 -10.74 -22.36
C GLY A 158 7.76 -10.24 -22.31
N ASP A 159 7.99 -8.99 -21.93
CA ASP A 159 9.33 -8.43 -21.78
C ASP A 159 10.08 -9.00 -20.58
N THR A 160 11.41 -8.87 -20.60
CA THR A 160 12.28 -9.19 -19.47
C THR A 160 12.87 -7.92 -18.88
N VAL A 161 12.85 -7.84 -17.56
CA VAL A 161 13.45 -6.76 -16.78
C VAL A 161 14.42 -7.33 -15.73
N SER A 162 15.35 -6.50 -15.25
CA SER A 162 16.19 -6.85 -14.11
C SER A 162 15.55 -6.34 -12.83
N LEU A 163 15.35 -7.24 -11.87
CA LEU A 163 14.84 -6.95 -10.54
C LEU A 163 16.01 -6.99 -9.56
N THR A 164 16.26 -5.92 -8.85
CA THR A 164 17.39 -5.81 -7.90
C THR A 164 16.83 -5.60 -6.49
N SER A 165 17.22 -6.45 -5.56
CA SER A 165 16.89 -6.31 -4.15
C SER A 165 17.54 -5.06 -3.54
N ARG A 166 16.85 -4.41 -2.61
CA ARG A 166 17.43 -3.34 -1.78
C ARG A 166 18.11 -3.87 -0.53
N TYR A 167 17.81 -5.09 -0.12
CA TYR A 167 18.21 -5.64 1.18
C TYR A 167 19.08 -6.90 1.06
N ALA A 168 18.81 -7.74 0.07
CA ALA A 168 19.58 -8.96 -0.13
C ALA A 168 20.86 -8.70 -0.94
N VAL A 169 21.94 -9.30 -0.51
CA VAL A 169 23.26 -9.24 -1.14
C VAL A 169 23.61 -10.62 -1.69
N GLY A 170 24.03 -10.69 -2.92
CA GLY A 170 24.53 -11.93 -3.53
C GLY A 170 25.92 -12.32 -3.03
N ASP A 171 26.39 -13.49 -3.46
CA ASP A 171 27.69 -14.04 -3.09
C ASP A 171 28.88 -13.16 -3.52
N ASP A 172 28.68 -12.28 -4.48
CA ASP A 172 29.67 -11.31 -4.96
C ASP A 172 29.73 -9.99 -4.17
N GLY A 173 28.94 -9.89 -3.09
CA GLY A 173 28.84 -8.70 -2.24
C GLY A 173 28.07 -7.55 -2.84
N LYS A 174 27.38 -7.76 -3.98
CA LYS A 174 26.48 -6.78 -4.61
C LYS A 174 25.03 -7.08 -4.29
N ALA A 175 24.16 -6.09 -4.48
CA ALA A 175 22.73 -6.30 -4.34
C ALA A 175 22.27 -7.45 -5.26
N LYS A 176 21.50 -8.39 -4.69
CA LYS A 176 20.96 -9.53 -5.44
C LYS A 176 20.08 -9.03 -6.58
N ALA A 177 20.34 -9.50 -7.77
CA ALA A 177 19.59 -9.14 -8.96
C ALA A 177 19.21 -10.38 -9.76
N ASP A 178 17.97 -10.43 -10.22
CA ASP A 178 17.42 -11.50 -11.04
C ASP A 178 16.76 -10.93 -12.29
N ASN A 179 16.88 -11.65 -13.41
CA ASN A 179 16.13 -11.36 -14.61
C ASN A 179 14.77 -12.05 -14.55
N VAL A 180 13.71 -11.26 -14.64
CA VAL A 180 12.34 -11.74 -14.50
C VAL A 180 11.52 -11.32 -15.72
N ARG A 181 10.55 -12.15 -16.09
CA ARG A 181 9.62 -11.90 -17.18
C ARG A 181 8.38 -11.17 -16.67
N VAL A 182 7.96 -10.13 -17.35
CA VAL A 182 6.70 -9.43 -17.11
C VAL A 182 5.56 -10.30 -17.66
N VAL A 183 4.70 -10.82 -16.79
CA VAL A 183 3.56 -11.67 -17.17
C VAL A 183 2.22 -10.97 -17.02
N GLY A 184 2.20 -9.80 -16.38
CA GLY A 184 1.00 -9.00 -16.24
C GLY A 184 1.30 -7.55 -15.90
N LEU A 185 0.27 -6.72 -16.03
CA LEU A 185 0.27 -5.34 -15.58
C LEU A 185 -0.73 -5.17 -14.44
N THR A 186 -0.43 -4.28 -13.50
CA THR A 186 -1.25 -4.02 -12.33
C THR A 186 -1.67 -2.57 -12.25
N PHE A 187 -2.84 -2.36 -11.65
CA PHE A 187 -3.36 -1.05 -11.29
C PHE A 187 -3.74 -1.03 -9.81
N ASP A 188 -3.29 -0.02 -9.09
CA ASP A 188 -3.63 0.23 -7.69
C ASP A 188 -4.78 1.23 -7.61
N PRO A 189 -6.05 0.78 -7.45
CA PRO A 189 -7.21 1.67 -7.48
C PRO A 189 -7.30 2.60 -6.27
N ASN A 190 -6.61 2.27 -5.19
CA ASN A 190 -6.69 3.00 -3.93
C ASN A 190 -5.42 3.78 -3.60
N GLY A 191 -4.37 3.65 -4.42
CA GLY A 191 -3.10 4.32 -4.21
C GLY A 191 -2.33 3.82 -2.98
N ALA A 192 -2.61 2.61 -2.50
CA ALA A 192 -2.01 2.03 -1.28
C ALA A 192 -0.48 1.99 -1.36
N TYR A 193 0.04 1.71 -2.55
CA TYR A 193 1.48 1.59 -2.82
C TYR A 193 2.09 2.80 -3.56
N SER A 194 1.32 3.88 -3.75
CA SER A 194 1.80 5.06 -4.50
C SER A 194 3.04 5.69 -3.89
N TYR A 195 3.14 5.71 -2.55
CA TYR A 195 4.29 6.23 -1.82
C TYR A 195 5.57 5.42 -2.07
N TYR A 196 5.43 4.12 -2.33
CA TYR A 196 6.54 3.19 -2.55
C TYR A 196 6.93 3.05 -4.03
N GLY A 197 6.29 3.79 -4.94
CA GLY A 197 6.54 3.70 -6.38
C GLY A 197 5.71 2.64 -7.10
N GLY A 198 4.73 2.06 -6.41
CA GLY A 198 3.81 1.05 -6.91
C GLY A 198 4.09 -0.35 -6.40
N ALA A 199 3.09 -1.22 -6.49
CA ALA A 199 3.17 -2.61 -6.07
C ALA A 199 3.45 -3.53 -7.27
N ILE A 200 4.63 -4.13 -7.25
CA ILE A 200 5.04 -5.21 -8.14
C ILE A 200 4.53 -6.52 -7.53
N VAL A 201 3.86 -7.36 -8.28
CA VAL A 201 3.45 -8.67 -7.78
C VAL A 201 4.50 -9.71 -8.18
N GLY A 202 4.92 -10.55 -7.24
CA GLY A 202 5.86 -11.64 -7.44
C GLY A 202 5.46 -12.91 -6.69
N SER A 203 6.01 -14.06 -7.07
CA SER A 203 5.81 -15.31 -6.32
C SER A 203 6.50 -15.26 -4.95
N ASN A 204 6.03 -16.07 -4.00
CA ASN A 204 6.65 -16.15 -2.67
C ASN A 204 8.13 -16.56 -2.75
N ASN A 205 8.49 -17.46 -3.69
CA ASN A 205 9.88 -17.88 -3.90
C ASN A 205 10.76 -16.74 -4.41
N LEU A 206 10.23 -15.88 -5.29
CA LEU A 206 10.94 -14.68 -5.74
C LEU A 206 11.16 -13.71 -4.60
N LEU A 207 10.13 -13.48 -3.76
CA LEU A 207 10.24 -12.58 -2.61
C LEU A 207 11.27 -13.10 -1.60
N ALA A 208 11.24 -14.39 -1.26
CA ALA A 208 12.24 -15.01 -0.39
C ALA A 208 13.67 -14.78 -0.92
N ALA A 209 13.88 -15.03 -2.21
CA ALA A 209 15.15 -14.76 -2.87
C ALA A 209 15.56 -13.28 -2.78
N MET A 210 14.62 -12.33 -2.94
CA MET A 210 14.88 -10.89 -2.84
C MET A 210 15.11 -10.41 -1.40
N GLN A 211 14.65 -11.14 -0.40
CA GLN A 211 14.94 -10.88 1.01
C GLN A 211 16.25 -11.52 1.48
N GLY A 212 16.82 -12.43 0.70
CA GLY A 212 18.00 -13.20 1.09
C GLY A 212 17.70 -14.33 2.08
N VAL A 213 16.46 -14.79 2.10
CA VAL A 213 15.99 -15.95 2.88
C VAL A 213 15.89 -17.10 1.89
N ASP A 214 16.80 -18.09 2.02
CA ASP A 214 16.81 -19.31 1.20
C ASP A 214 15.99 -20.42 1.86
#